data_fc8c83be7511bfd66f84aea78315461d
#
_entry.id   fc8c83be7511bfd66f84aea78315461d
#
_cell.length_a   1.000
_cell.length_b   1.000
_cell.length_c   1.000
_cell.angle_alpha   90.00
_cell.angle_beta   90.00
_cell.angle_gamma   90.00
#
_symmetry.space_group_name_H-M   'P 1'
#
loop_
_entity.id
_entity.type
_entity.pdbx_description
1 polymer ?
#
loop_
_entity_poly.entity_id
_entity_poly.type
_entity_poly.pdbx_seq_one_letter_code
_entity_poly.pdbx_strand_id
1 'polypeptide(L)'
;NGLIPYKAARTFRWDAGIEDVVEDIGDDQDDDDDCYVKFSFAEFVPRMKILSQASVTAGGVTRSLELAEDLARIAAKNLEDRRLRTMMQAMSRNLLKCVAQQELGEKHWLWQLLLAGFTELTEGADVRHWFLLPAEIHITQLLLPPGDTDVVLSYADAIGYSLRQATLENVHLEAGRTKFVVQRTF
;
A
#
# COMPACT_ATOMS: atom_id res chain seq x y z
N ASN A 1 -10.14 8.59 8.67
CA ASN A 1 -9.82 9.87 8.10
C ASN A 1 -9.11 9.66 6.79
N GLY A 2 -9.82 9.80 5.68
CA GLY A 2 -9.33 9.50 4.35
C GLY A 2 -9.18 8.00 4.06
N LEU A 3 -8.78 7.68 2.84
CA LEU A 3 -8.54 6.32 2.40
C LEU A 3 -7.06 5.95 2.59
N ILE A 4 -6.81 4.67 2.78
CA ILE A 4 -5.46 4.11 2.81
C ILE A 4 -4.68 4.51 1.53
N PRO A 5 -3.34 4.69 1.59
CA PRO A 5 -2.50 4.87 0.42
C PRO A 5 -2.75 3.78 -0.62
N TYR A 6 -2.67 4.13 -1.90
CA TYR A 6 -2.80 3.12 -2.95
C TYR A 6 -1.45 2.49 -3.29
N LYS A 7 -1.48 1.25 -3.74
CA LYS A 7 -0.30 0.56 -4.25
C LYS A 7 -0.08 0.91 -5.71
N ALA A 8 1.15 1.29 -6.04
CA ALA A 8 1.63 1.45 -7.41
C ALA A 8 2.73 0.43 -7.70
N ALA A 9 2.82 0.00 -8.94
CA ALA A 9 3.93 -0.82 -9.39
C ALA A 9 5.13 0.07 -9.73
N ARG A 10 6.30 -0.24 -9.17
CA ARG A 10 7.58 0.29 -9.66
C ARG A 10 8.33 -0.82 -10.37
N THR A 11 8.68 -0.56 -11.61
CA THR A 11 9.45 -1.48 -12.45
C THR A 11 10.88 -0.97 -12.58
N PHE A 12 11.82 -1.87 -12.37
CA PHE A 12 13.24 -1.62 -12.56
C PHE A 12 13.75 -2.59 -13.61
N ARG A 13 14.59 -2.08 -14.49
CA ARG A 13 15.35 -2.85 -15.46
C ARG A 13 16.82 -2.73 -15.06
N TRP A 14 17.46 -3.84 -14.87
CA TRP A 14 18.89 -3.92 -14.62
C TRP A 14 19.50 -4.78 -15.72
N ASP A 15 20.36 -4.18 -16.51
CA ASP A 15 21.15 -4.89 -17.50
C ASP A 15 22.31 -5.51 -16.72
N ALA A 16 22.24 -6.82 -16.55
CA ALA A 16 23.34 -7.58 -16.01
C ALA A 16 24.37 -7.73 -17.12
N GLY A 17 25.18 -6.71 -17.34
CA GLY A 17 26.39 -6.85 -18.13
C GLY A 17 27.27 -7.86 -17.42
N ILE A 18 27.32 -9.08 -17.92
CA ILE A 18 28.22 -10.14 -17.45
C ILE A 18 29.58 -9.92 -18.07
N GLU A 19 30.05 -8.69 -18.18
CA GLU A 19 31.40 -8.40 -18.69
C GLU A 19 32.51 -8.81 -17.71
N ASP A 20 32.21 -9.02 -16.42
CA ASP A 20 33.22 -9.26 -15.38
C ASP A 20 33.36 -10.72 -14.91
N VAL A 21 32.61 -11.67 -15.45
CA VAL A 21 32.65 -13.07 -14.98
C VAL A 21 33.13 -14.09 -16.00
N VAL A 22 33.33 -13.71 -17.26
CA VAL A 22 33.77 -14.63 -18.32
C VAL A 22 35.04 -14.10 -18.99
N GLU A 23 36.13 -13.96 -18.24
CA GLU A 23 37.41 -13.58 -18.77
C GLU A 23 38.21 -14.77 -19.33
N ASP A 24 37.62 -15.98 -19.52
CA ASP A 24 38.42 -17.14 -19.93
C ASP A 24 37.72 -18.17 -20.85
N ILE A 25 36.74 -17.80 -21.67
CA ILE A 25 36.29 -18.74 -22.72
C ILE A 25 36.00 -17.99 -24.02
N GLY A 26 37.06 -17.96 -24.90
CA GLY A 26 36.92 -18.01 -26.36
C GLY A 26 36.17 -16.88 -27.05
N ASP A 27 37.01 -16.03 -27.65
CA ASP A 27 36.75 -15.15 -28.77
C ASP A 27 35.86 -15.82 -29.85
N ASP A 28 34.56 -15.46 -29.89
CA ASP A 28 33.76 -15.47 -31.12
C ASP A 28 32.62 -14.48 -31.01
N GLN A 29 32.63 -13.59 -31.98
CA GLN A 29 31.78 -12.43 -32.19
C GLN A 29 30.30 -12.76 -32.39
N ASP A 30 29.49 -11.77 -32.02
CA ASP A 30 28.14 -11.50 -32.51
C ASP A 30 27.01 -12.37 -31.94
N ASP A 31 26.45 -11.94 -30.80
CA ASP A 31 25.00 -11.72 -30.70
C ASP A 31 24.69 -11.02 -29.37
N ASP A 32 24.00 -9.86 -29.47
CA ASP A 32 23.48 -9.05 -28.34
C ASP A 32 22.42 -9.83 -27.53
N ASP A 33 22.78 -10.92 -26.90
CA ASP A 33 21.96 -11.60 -25.90
C ASP A 33 22.21 -11.05 -24.51
N ASP A 34 22.06 -9.71 -24.35
CA ASP A 34 22.11 -9.04 -23.07
C ASP A 34 20.98 -9.56 -22.17
N CYS A 35 21.31 -10.44 -21.23
CA CYS A 35 20.38 -10.88 -20.22
C CYS A 35 20.04 -9.72 -19.28
N TYR A 36 18.88 -9.10 -19.47
CA TYR A 36 18.38 -8.08 -18.58
C TYR A 36 17.42 -8.65 -17.54
N VAL A 37 17.55 -8.20 -16.32
CA VAL A 37 16.65 -8.54 -15.22
C VAL A 37 15.64 -7.42 -15.06
N LYS A 38 14.38 -7.71 -15.38
CA LYS A 38 13.24 -6.82 -15.12
C LYS A 38 12.52 -7.30 -13.86
N PHE A 39 12.34 -6.45 -12.89
CA PHE A 39 11.55 -6.76 -11.70
C PHE A 39 10.64 -5.63 -11.32
N SER A 40 9.46 -5.99 -10.82
CA SER A 40 8.45 -5.04 -10.38
C SER A 40 8.08 -5.31 -8.93
N PHE A 41 7.95 -4.29 -8.13
CA PHE A 41 7.45 -4.39 -6.78
C PHE A 41 6.39 -3.33 -6.49
N ALA A 42 5.50 -3.65 -5.55
CA ALA A 42 4.48 -2.72 -5.12
C ALA A 42 5.07 -1.68 -4.16
N GLU A 43 4.66 -0.44 -4.33
CA GLU A 43 4.96 0.68 -3.42
C GLU A 43 3.66 1.36 -3.01
N PHE A 44 3.56 1.80 -1.77
CA PHE A 44 2.46 2.64 -1.33
C PHE A 44 2.72 4.11 -1.69
N VAL A 45 1.80 4.68 -2.46
CA VAL A 45 1.78 6.11 -2.74
C VAL A 45 0.85 6.79 -1.75
N PRO A 46 1.36 7.72 -0.93
CA PRO A 46 0.52 8.41 0.04
C PRO A 46 -0.56 9.24 -0.65
N ARG A 47 -1.75 9.27 -0.05
CA ARG A 47 -2.82 10.18 -0.46
C ARG A 47 -2.76 11.45 0.37
N MET A 48 -3.15 12.55 -0.24
CA MET A 48 -3.23 13.82 0.46
C MET A 48 -4.24 13.73 1.60
N LYS A 49 -3.80 14.11 2.79
CA LYS A 49 -4.64 14.17 4.00
C LYS A 49 -5.14 15.60 4.15
N ILE A 50 -6.41 15.81 3.94
CA ILE A 50 -7.06 17.14 4.07
C ILE A 50 -7.56 17.34 5.50
N LEU A 51 -8.18 16.32 6.08
CA LEU A 51 -8.71 16.36 7.45
C LEU A 51 -7.60 15.97 8.44
N SER A 52 -7.25 16.89 9.32
CA SER A 52 -6.18 16.69 10.31
C SER A 52 -6.67 16.63 11.74
N GLN A 53 -7.78 17.28 12.02
CA GLN A 53 -8.36 17.35 13.35
C GLN A 53 -9.85 16.95 13.31
N ALA A 54 -10.29 16.28 14.34
CA ALA A 54 -11.69 15.96 14.51
C ALA A 54 -12.09 16.14 15.98
N SER A 55 -13.29 16.66 16.20
CA SER A 55 -13.88 16.82 17.53
C SER A 55 -15.33 16.36 17.52
N VAL A 56 -15.82 15.97 18.67
CA VAL A 56 -17.21 15.60 18.90
C VAL A 56 -17.81 16.48 20.00
N THR A 57 -19.01 16.95 19.76
CA THR A 57 -19.80 17.72 20.73
C THR A 57 -21.13 17.01 20.95
N ALA A 58 -21.45 16.72 22.20
CA ALA A 58 -22.73 16.18 22.58
C ALA A 58 -23.06 16.59 24.03
N GLY A 59 -24.32 16.89 24.34
CA GLY A 59 -24.75 17.28 25.68
C GLY A 59 -24.00 18.49 26.25
N GLY A 60 -23.53 19.42 25.37
CA GLY A 60 -22.74 20.58 25.79
C GLY A 60 -21.28 20.30 26.08
N VAL A 61 -20.82 19.06 25.93
CA VAL A 61 -19.40 18.65 26.12
C VAL A 61 -18.73 18.46 24.77
N THR A 62 -17.57 19.09 24.58
CA THR A 62 -16.73 18.92 23.36
C THR A 62 -15.45 18.22 23.72
N ARG A 63 -15.07 17.21 22.92
CA ARG A 63 -13.78 16.53 23.02
C ARG A 63 -13.17 16.30 21.65
N SER A 64 -11.85 16.38 21.60
CA SER A 64 -11.06 15.98 20.41
C SER A 64 -11.06 14.46 20.29
N LEU A 65 -11.03 13.98 19.06
CA LEU A 65 -10.77 12.58 18.77
C LEU A 65 -9.26 12.32 18.81
N GLU A 66 -8.87 11.22 19.42
CA GLU A 66 -7.49 10.76 19.49
C GLU A 66 -7.24 9.68 18.45
N LEU A 67 -6.04 9.66 17.86
CA LEU A 67 -5.63 8.63 16.93
C LEU A 67 -5.48 7.30 17.68
N ALA A 68 -6.36 6.34 17.37
CA ALA A 68 -6.28 4.99 17.91
C ALA A 68 -5.37 4.10 17.07
N GLU A 69 -5.51 4.18 15.73
CA GLU A 69 -4.72 3.36 14.82
C GLU A 69 -4.41 4.11 13.51
N ASP A 70 -3.16 4.02 13.07
CA ASP A 70 -2.68 4.50 11.77
C ASP A 70 -2.49 3.31 10.82
N LEU A 71 -3.58 2.92 10.17
CA LEU A 71 -3.59 1.78 9.24
C LEU A 71 -2.73 2.03 8.01
N ALA A 72 -2.63 3.28 7.57
CA ALA A 72 -1.78 3.65 6.43
C ALA A 72 -0.30 3.38 6.74
N ARG A 73 0.18 3.77 7.91
CA ARG A 73 1.55 3.54 8.34
C ARG A 73 1.83 2.05 8.59
N ILE A 74 0.89 1.33 9.19
CA ILE A 74 1.01 -0.13 9.40
C ILE A 74 1.11 -0.85 8.06
N ALA A 75 0.26 -0.50 7.09
CA ALA A 75 0.28 -1.11 5.77
C ALA A 75 1.59 -0.81 5.02
N ALA A 76 2.07 0.44 5.06
CA ALA A 76 3.32 0.84 4.44
C ALA A 76 4.51 0.08 5.04
N LYS A 77 4.60 0.03 6.37
CA LYS A 77 5.66 -0.70 7.06
C LYS A 77 5.64 -2.20 6.77
N ASN A 78 4.47 -2.83 6.77
CA ASN A 78 4.33 -4.25 6.44
C ASN A 78 4.79 -4.55 5.00
N LEU A 79 4.52 -3.65 4.06
CA LEU A 79 5.00 -3.79 2.68
C LEU A 79 6.52 -3.62 2.61
N GLU A 80 7.09 -2.65 3.33
CA GLU A 80 8.53 -2.39 3.39
C GLU A 80 9.28 -3.58 4.01
N ASP A 81 8.80 -4.14 5.12
CA ASP A 81 9.40 -5.30 5.78
C ASP A 81 9.43 -6.54 4.87
N ARG A 82 8.47 -6.64 3.94
CA ARG A 82 8.41 -7.74 2.96
C ARG A 82 9.15 -7.45 1.67
N ARG A 83 9.53 -6.20 1.42
CA ARG A 83 10.14 -5.75 0.17
C ARG A 83 11.38 -6.52 -0.19
N LEU A 84 12.32 -6.68 0.75
CA LEU A 84 13.55 -7.44 0.55
C LEU A 84 13.27 -8.89 0.14
N ARG A 85 12.35 -9.56 0.81
CA ARG A 85 11.97 -10.95 0.48
C ARG A 85 11.41 -11.03 -0.94
N THR A 86 10.52 -10.11 -1.31
CA THR A 86 9.90 -10.08 -2.64
C THR A 86 10.93 -9.78 -3.72
N MET A 87 11.86 -8.85 -3.47
CA MET A 87 12.97 -8.54 -4.38
C MET A 87 13.89 -9.74 -4.57
N MET A 88 14.30 -10.40 -3.50
CA MET A 88 15.17 -11.59 -3.59
C MET A 88 14.50 -12.73 -4.35
N GLN A 89 13.20 -12.94 -4.14
CA GLN A 89 12.43 -13.95 -4.88
C GLN A 89 12.31 -13.61 -6.38
N ALA A 90 12.12 -12.34 -6.73
CA ALA A 90 12.08 -11.89 -8.12
C ALA A 90 13.45 -12.03 -8.79
N MET A 91 14.53 -11.60 -8.13
CA MET A 91 15.90 -11.72 -8.62
C MET A 91 16.32 -13.18 -8.85
N SER A 92 16.03 -14.07 -7.88
CA SER A 92 16.43 -15.49 -8.02
C SER A 92 15.74 -16.18 -9.19
N ARG A 93 14.46 -15.86 -9.46
CA ARG A 93 13.74 -16.38 -10.62
C ARG A 93 14.34 -15.91 -11.94
N ASN A 94 14.72 -14.65 -12.02
CA ASN A 94 15.27 -14.06 -13.24
C ASN A 94 16.69 -14.56 -13.52
N LEU A 95 17.53 -14.69 -12.49
CA LEU A 95 18.85 -15.30 -12.62
C LEU A 95 18.78 -16.73 -13.10
N LEU A 96 17.85 -17.54 -12.58
CA LEU A 96 17.65 -18.91 -13.05
C LEU A 96 17.23 -18.97 -14.53
N LYS A 97 16.44 -18.00 -14.99
CA LYS A 97 16.06 -17.91 -16.42
C LYS A 97 17.25 -17.55 -17.30
N CYS A 98 18.10 -16.60 -16.89
CA CYS A 98 19.31 -16.25 -17.61
C CYS A 98 20.26 -17.43 -17.76
N VAL A 99 20.52 -18.15 -16.66
CA VAL A 99 21.37 -19.36 -16.68
C VAL A 99 20.76 -20.46 -17.57
N ALA A 100 19.43 -20.67 -17.50
CA ALA A 100 18.76 -21.65 -18.34
C ALA A 100 18.79 -21.29 -19.84
N GLN A 101 18.78 -20.02 -20.20
CA GLN A 101 18.91 -19.56 -21.58
C GLN A 101 20.32 -19.83 -22.14
N GLN A 102 21.38 -19.61 -21.36
CA GLN A 102 22.76 -19.87 -21.75
C GLN A 102 23.06 -21.37 -21.93
N GLU A 103 22.44 -22.25 -21.11
CA GLU A 103 22.71 -23.70 -21.24
C GLU A 103 21.93 -24.40 -22.36
N LEU A 104 20.78 -23.85 -22.79
CA LEU A 104 19.88 -24.54 -23.74
C LEU A 104 20.19 -24.33 -25.22
N GLY A 105 21.12 -23.46 -25.59
CA GLY A 105 21.59 -23.24 -26.95
C GLY A 105 20.49 -23.02 -28.01
N GLU A 106 20.87 -22.69 -29.22
CA GLU A 106 20.05 -22.22 -30.36
C GLU A 106 18.85 -23.11 -30.78
N LYS A 107 18.66 -24.30 -30.22
CA LYS A 107 17.67 -25.26 -30.73
C LYS A 107 16.25 -25.12 -30.20
N HIS A 108 16.00 -24.23 -29.27
CA HIS A 108 14.66 -24.14 -28.61
C HIS A 108 14.06 -22.72 -28.60
N TRP A 109 14.02 -22.04 -29.74
CA TRP A 109 13.33 -20.75 -29.91
C TRP A 109 11.90 -20.73 -29.35
N LEU A 110 11.17 -21.87 -29.39
CA LEU A 110 9.85 -22.04 -28.79
C LEU A 110 9.90 -21.94 -27.26
N TRP A 111 10.94 -22.48 -26.64
CA TRP A 111 11.11 -22.36 -25.19
C TRP A 111 11.50 -20.96 -24.77
N GLN A 112 12.31 -20.27 -25.56
CA GLN A 112 12.64 -18.85 -25.34
C GLN A 112 11.40 -17.97 -25.45
N LEU A 113 10.56 -18.20 -26.45
CA LEU A 113 9.28 -17.48 -26.62
C LEU A 113 8.31 -17.75 -25.48
N LEU A 114 8.19 -18.99 -25.02
CA LEU A 114 7.35 -19.36 -23.87
C LEU A 114 7.88 -18.78 -22.58
N LEU A 115 9.19 -18.81 -22.34
CA LEU A 115 9.83 -18.21 -21.18
C LEU A 115 9.67 -16.69 -21.18
N ALA A 116 9.89 -16.01 -22.30
CA ALA A 116 9.69 -14.56 -22.44
C ALA A 116 8.23 -14.17 -22.22
N GLY A 117 7.28 -14.89 -22.80
CA GLY A 117 5.84 -14.66 -22.58
C GLY A 117 5.42 -14.91 -21.14
N PHE A 118 5.96 -15.94 -20.50
CA PHE A 118 5.68 -16.25 -19.11
C PHE A 118 6.28 -15.22 -18.14
N THR A 119 7.45 -14.66 -18.47
CA THR A 119 8.11 -13.59 -17.72
C THR A 119 7.26 -12.33 -17.70
N GLU A 120 6.82 -11.88 -18.86
CA GLU A 120 6.02 -10.66 -19.00
C GLU A 120 4.68 -10.78 -18.23
N LEU A 121 4.06 -11.96 -18.21
CA LEU A 121 2.80 -12.22 -17.51
C LEU A 121 2.97 -12.38 -16.00
N THR A 122 4.13 -12.82 -15.50
CA THR A 122 4.34 -13.16 -14.07
C THR A 122 5.10 -12.09 -13.28
N GLU A 123 5.72 -11.13 -13.94
CA GLU A 123 6.55 -10.08 -13.30
C GLU A 123 5.76 -8.84 -12.85
N GLY A 124 4.44 -8.86 -12.98
CA GLY A 124 3.57 -7.81 -12.46
C GLY A 124 3.63 -7.72 -10.93
N ALA A 125 3.90 -6.52 -10.39
CA ALA A 125 3.78 -6.30 -8.95
C ALA A 125 2.35 -6.53 -8.48
N ASP A 126 2.15 -7.24 -7.36
CA ASP A 126 0.82 -7.40 -6.76
C ASP A 126 0.36 -6.07 -6.14
N VAL A 127 -0.37 -5.30 -6.94
CA VAL A 127 -0.94 -4.01 -6.53
C VAL A 127 -2.32 -4.14 -5.89
N ARG A 128 -2.83 -5.37 -5.72
CA ARG A 128 -4.12 -5.59 -5.07
C ARG A 128 -4.05 -5.13 -3.62
N HIS A 129 -5.01 -4.36 -3.21
CA HIS A 129 -5.16 -3.90 -1.83
C HIS A 129 -6.62 -3.54 -1.56
N TRP A 130 -6.98 -3.51 -0.30
CA TRP A 130 -8.32 -3.10 0.10
C TRP A 130 -8.42 -1.57 0.13
N PHE A 131 -8.74 -0.97 -0.99
CA PHE A 131 -8.76 0.49 -1.21
C PHE A 131 -9.83 1.25 -0.41
N LEU A 132 -10.84 0.55 0.13
CA LEU A 132 -11.88 1.15 0.98
C LEU A 132 -11.50 1.19 2.47
N LEU A 133 -10.33 0.68 2.85
CA LEU A 133 -9.88 0.75 4.22
C LEU A 133 -9.62 2.22 4.60
N PRO A 134 -10.03 2.66 5.82
CA PRO A 134 -9.67 3.99 6.29
C PRO A 134 -8.16 4.08 6.52
N ALA A 135 -7.58 5.26 6.29
CA ALA A 135 -6.16 5.49 6.58
C ALA A 135 -5.88 5.51 8.08
N GLU A 136 -6.81 6.07 8.84
CA GLU A 136 -6.70 6.25 10.29
C GLU A 136 -8.03 5.96 10.98
N ILE A 137 -7.94 5.46 12.20
CA ILE A 137 -9.05 5.29 13.11
C ILE A 137 -8.83 6.23 14.28
N HIS A 138 -9.80 7.11 14.52
CA HIS A 138 -9.82 8.03 15.64
C HIS A 138 -10.94 7.64 16.59
N ILE A 139 -10.72 7.76 17.89
CA ILE A 139 -11.68 7.42 18.93
C ILE A 139 -11.73 8.50 20.02
N THR A 140 -12.86 8.65 20.62
CA THR A 140 -13.03 9.42 21.86
C THR A 140 -14.21 8.88 22.64
N GLN A 141 -14.27 9.19 23.91
CA GLN A 141 -15.35 8.79 24.81
C GLN A 141 -15.92 10.02 25.50
N LEU A 142 -17.24 10.13 25.49
CA LEU A 142 -18.01 11.12 26.22
C LEU A 142 -18.83 10.42 27.31
N LEU A 143 -18.87 11.01 28.52
CA LEU A 143 -19.77 10.60 29.57
C LEU A 143 -20.93 11.59 29.57
N LEU A 144 -22.11 11.10 29.24
CA LEU A 144 -23.32 11.90 29.08
C LEU A 144 -24.45 11.35 29.97
N PRO A 145 -25.38 12.18 30.42
CA PRO A 145 -26.58 11.69 31.10
C PRO A 145 -27.45 10.86 30.14
N PRO A 146 -28.27 9.94 30.65
CA PRO A 146 -29.22 9.19 29.84
C PRO A 146 -30.27 10.11 29.24
N GLY A 147 -30.78 9.74 28.06
CA GLY A 147 -31.76 10.52 27.31
C GLY A 147 -31.35 10.67 25.85
N ASP A 148 -32.09 11.46 25.11
CA ASP A 148 -31.80 11.75 23.71
C ASP A 148 -30.87 12.96 23.59
N THR A 149 -29.87 12.85 22.76
CA THR A 149 -28.90 13.92 22.52
C THR A 149 -28.45 13.93 21.06
N ASP A 150 -28.14 15.10 20.56
CA ASP A 150 -27.53 15.25 19.26
C ASP A 150 -26.01 15.15 19.39
N VAL A 151 -25.39 14.43 18.48
CA VAL A 151 -23.95 14.26 18.41
C VAL A 151 -23.44 14.97 17.17
N VAL A 152 -22.63 15.99 17.37
CA VAL A 152 -22.04 16.81 16.30
C VAL A 152 -20.57 16.46 16.16
N LEU A 153 -20.19 16.00 14.99
CA LEU A 153 -18.81 15.73 14.60
C LEU A 153 -18.31 16.89 13.74
N SER A 154 -17.24 17.51 14.15
CA SER A 154 -16.60 18.62 13.43
C SER A 154 -15.21 18.20 12.95
N TYR A 155 -14.93 18.46 11.70
CA TYR A 155 -13.67 18.13 11.05
C TYR A 155 -12.96 19.39 10.60
N ALA A 156 -11.67 19.48 10.88
CA ALA A 156 -10.86 20.63 10.55
C ALA A 156 -9.53 20.21 9.88
N ASP A 157 -8.92 21.16 9.19
CA ASP A 157 -7.57 21.02 8.64
C ASP A 157 -6.48 21.18 9.73
N ALA A 158 -5.23 21.20 9.33
CA ALA A 158 -4.08 21.32 10.22
C ALA A 158 -4.00 22.68 10.97
N ILE A 159 -4.60 23.72 10.40
CA ILE A 159 -4.62 25.07 10.97
C ILE A 159 -5.91 25.37 11.77
N GLY A 160 -6.81 24.37 11.87
CA GLY A 160 -8.04 24.49 12.64
C GLY A 160 -9.24 25.07 11.87
N TYR A 161 -9.13 25.25 10.56
CA TYR A 161 -10.26 25.69 9.74
C TYR A 161 -11.28 24.55 9.60
N SER A 162 -12.53 24.83 9.95
CA SER A 162 -13.61 23.85 9.86
C SER A 162 -13.96 23.55 8.42
N LEU A 163 -13.78 22.31 8.02
CA LEU A 163 -14.01 21.85 6.64
C LEU A 163 -15.37 21.16 6.48
N ARG A 164 -15.79 20.41 7.49
CA ARG A 164 -17.01 19.63 7.46
C ARG A 164 -17.59 19.42 8.84
N GLN A 165 -18.90 19.35 8.90
CA GLN A 165 -19.64 18.98 10.10
C GLN A 165 -20.65 17.88 9.76
N ALA A 166 -20.83 16.92 10.65
CA ALA A 166 -21.85 15.88 10.55
C ALA A 166 -22.62 15.83 11.86
N THR A 167 -23.93 15.89 11.78
CA THR A 167 -24.82 15.80 12.95
C THR A 167 -25.58 14.49 12.90
N LEU A 168 -25.57 13.79 14.03
CA LEU A 168 -26.40 12.61 14.28
C LEU A 168 -27.46 13.02 15.28
N GLU A 169 -28.68 13.15 14.82
CA GLU A 169 -29.79 13.60 15.60
C GLU A 169 -30.39 12.47 16.44
N ASN A 170 -30.92 12.81 17.63
CA ASN A 170 -31.70 11.92 18.50
C ASN A 170 -30.98 10.61 18.87
N VAL A 171 -29.70 10.69 19.22
CA VAL A 171 -28.95 9.53 19.72
C VAL A 171 -29.43 9.18 21.12
N HIS A 172 -30.19 8.10 21.24
CA HIS A 172 -30.73 7.64 22.51
C HIS A 172 -29.65 6.98 23.38
N LEU A 173 -29.46 7.45 24.60
CA LEU A 173 -28.51 6.95 25.60
C LEU A 173 -29.25 6.32 26.77
N GLU A 174 -28.94 5.06 27.05
CA GLU A 174 -29.49 4.33 28.20
C GLU A 174 -28.53 4.43 29.40
N ALA A 175 -29.11 4.52 30.60
CA ALA A 175 -28.32 4.56 31.83
C ALA A 175 -27.44 3.32 32.00
N GLY A 176 -26.15 3.52 32.29
CA GLY A 176 -25.19 2.44 32.51
C GLY A 176 -24.80 1.64 31.29
N ARG A 177 -25.17 2.09 30.10
CA ARG A 177 -24.77 1.46 28.83
C ARG A 177 -23.86 2.32 28.00
N THR A 178 -23.01 1.66 27.16
CA THR A 178 -22.17 2.33 26.19
C THR A 178 -22.81 2.24 24.80
N LYS A 179 -22.96 3.40 24.16
CA LYS A 179 -23.42 3.51 22.77
C LYS A 179 -22.22 3.78 21.86
N PHE A 180 -22.02 2.96 20.84
CA PHE A 180 -21.00 3.20 19.83
C PHE A 180 -21.61 3.96 18.64
N VAL A 181 -20.93 5.02 18.25
CA VAL A 181 -21.25 5.81 17.06
C VAL A 181 -20.05 5.71 16.12
N VAL A 182 -20.27 5.28 14.88
CA VAL A 182 -19.21 5.12 13.88
C VAL A 182 -19.53 6.01 12.70
N GLN A 183 -18.59 6.91 12.38
CA GLN A 183 -18.70 7.78 11.22
C GLN A 183 -17.50 7.60 10.31
N ARG A 184 -17.73 7.48 9.00
CA ARG A 184 -16.70 7.46 7.97
C ARG A 184 -16.61 8.78 7.25
N THR A 185 -15.35 9.18 6.97
CA THR A 185 -15.04 10.32 6.09
C THR A 185 -14.13 9.81 4.97
N PHE A 186 -14.46 10.19 3.76
CA PHE A 186 -13.69 9.88 2.56
C PHE A 186 -13.05 11.15 2.01
#